data_4acdae158ff24c33dec98c3009fe64e6
#
_entry.id   4acdae158ff24c33dec98c3009fe64e6
#
_cell.length_a   1.000
_cell.length_b   1.000
_cell.length_c   1.000
_cell.angle_alpha   90.00
_cell.angle_beta   90.00
_cell.angle_gamma   90.00
#
_symmetry.space_group_name_H-M   'P 1'
#
loop_
_entity.id
_entity.type
_entity.pdbx_description
1 polymer ?
#
loop_
_entity_poly.entity_id
_entity_poly.type
_entity_poly.pdbx_seq_one_letter_code
_entity_poly.pdbx_strand_id
1 'polypeptide(L)'
;MLETEADIIGMYFDDLGGSIVWLFVRGGAITDKEEIFFGAKEIVSSESIVTFLIDFYKSRQFVPKEIWIDYSMESEDIDLLNRFFIDEFGKHTNVVVPKIGEKKRLASQATANAKENVMRDRREKEKNGFFLSEFSKLLNLGEIANRIEAYDISNSGDEHITASMIVLCDGKFSRGKYRTFNIKSTLGQDDYGSMREAIERRLSHKEKDWEYPDLILIDGGQGQVNTVKSVLNEKNVYIPVFGMVKNDKHQTRGIIYNNKEYIIRYDLESNLFGDNYQYEKI
;
A
#
# COMPACT_ATOMS: atom_id res chain seq x y z
N MET A 1 17.48 -25.43 -23.48
CA MET A 1 16.24 -25.05 -22.77
C MET A 1 16.14 -25.96 -21.55
N LEU A 2 15.99 -25.39 -20.37
CA LEU A 2 15.82 -26.17 -19.14
C LEU A 2 14.40 -26.77 -19.19
N GLU A 3 14.26 -28.06 -19.47
CA GLU A 3 12.99 -28.78 -19.33
C GLU A 3 12.59 -29.01 -17.85
N THR A 4 13.30 -28.39 -16.93
CA THR A 4 13.23 -28.63 -15.50
C THR A 4 12.11 -27.79 -14.87
N GLU A 5 11.30 -28.41 -14.04
CA GLU A 5 10.39 -27.72 -13.12
C GLU A 5 11.19 -27.31 -11.88
N ALA A 6 11.35 -26.02 -11.68
CA ALA A 6 12.11 -25.48 -10.56
C ALA A 6 11.48 -24.21 -10.00
N ASP A 7 11.68 -23.98 -8.71
CA ASP A 7 11.47 -22.69 -8.08
C ASP A 7 12.84 -22.05 -7.82
N ILE A 8 12.99 -20.81 -8.25
CA ILE A 8 14.23 -20.06 -8.09
C ILE A 8 13.98 -18.99 -7.04
N ILE A 9 14.80 -18.99 -5.99
CA ILE A 9 14.64 -18.10 -4.84
C ILE A 9 15.86 -17.19 -4.75
N GLY A 10 15.60 -15.88 -4.88
CA GLY A 10 16.59 -14.85 -4.63
C GLY A 10 16.23 -14.07 -3.38
N MET A 11 17.23 -13.71 -2.58
CA MET A 11 17.06 -13.05 -1.30
C MET A 11 18.00 -11.86 -1.19
N TYR A 12 17.48 -10.76 -0.63
CA TYR A 12 18.30 -9.60 -0.26
C TYR A 12 17.83 -9.06 1.08
N PHE A 13 18.75 -8.92 2.03
CA PHE A 13 18.51 -8.36 3.35
C PHE A 13 19.64 -7.42 3.75
N ASP A 14 19.29 -6.38 4.51
CA ASP A 14 20.20 -5.49 5.21
C ASP A 14 19.60 -5.05 6.55
N ASP A 15 20.22 -4.11 7.26
CA ASP A 15 19.79 -3.65 8.58
C ASP A 15 18.38 -3.01 8.60
N LEU A 16 17.87 -2.61 7.46
CA LEU A 16 16.55 -1.98 7.30
C LEU A 16 15.46 -2.93 6.80
N GLY A 17 15.78 -4.21 6.62
CA GLY A 17 14.86 -5.23 6.11
C GLY A 17 15.28 -5.80 4.77
N GLY A 18 14.38 -6.48 4.09
CA GLY A 18 14.73 -7.17 2.85
C GLY A 18 13.55 -7.64 2.04
N SER A 19 13.84 -8.47 1.05
CA SER A 19 12.84 -9.12 0.21
C SER A 19 13.33 -10.49 -0.23
N ILE A 20 12.38 -11.41 -0.39
CA ILE A 20 12.55 -12.70 -1.05
C ILE A 20 11.72 -12.68 -2.33
N VAL A 21 12.33 -13.12 -3.43
CA VAL A 21 11.68 -13.25 -4.73
C VAL A 21 11.69 -14.71 -5.16
N TRP A 22 10.54 -15.23 -5.53
CA TRP A 22 10.37 -16.52 -6.19
C TRP A 22 10.14 -16.33 -7.68
N LEU A 23 10.83 -17.10 -8.50
CA LEU A 23 10.53 -17.26 -9.91
C LEU A 23 10.13 -18.72 -10.14
N PHE A 24 8.90 -18.96 -10.55
CA PHE A 24 8.38 -20.29 -10.78
C PHE A 24 8.64 -20.70 -12.23
N VAL A 25 9.48 -21.73 -12.42
CA VAL A 25 9.85 -22.24 -13.74
C VAL A 25 9.08 -23.53 -14.01
N ARG A 26 8.28 -23.53 -15.08
CA ARG A 26 7.51 -24.69 -15.53
C ARG A 26 7.70 -24.81 -17.04
N GLY A 27 8.00 -26.04 -17.51
CA GLY A 27 8.23 -26.28 -18.93
C GLY A 27 9.38 -25.43 -19.53
N GLY A 28 10.37 -25.06 -18.72
CA GLY A 28 11.52 -24.25 -19.15
C GLY A 28 11.28 -22.75 -19.25
N ALA A 29 10.10 -22.27 -18.88
CA ALA A 29 9.76 -20.83 -18.85
C ALA A 29 9.37 -20.37 -17.44
N ILE A 30 9.65 -19.10 -17.13
CA ILE A 30 9.13 -18.46 -15.90
C ILE A 30 7.64 -18.23 -16.13
N THR A 31 6.80 -18.92 -15.36
CA THR A 31 5.35 -18.87 -15.47
C THR A 31 4.73 -17.89 -14.48
N ASP A 32 5.38 -17.66 -13.34
CA ASP A 32 4.88 -16.78 -12.30
C ASP A 32 6.04 -16.22 -11.46
N LYS A 33 5.76 -15.15 -10.73
CA LYS A 33 6.68 -14.48 -9.81
C LYS A 33 5.94 -14.12 -8.53
N GLU A 34 6.57 -14.37 -7.40
CA GLU A 34 6.08 -13.91 -6.10
C GLU A 34 7.17 -13.13 -5.38
N GLU A 35 6.74 -12.19 -4.55
CA GLU A 35 7.63 -11.26 -3.86
C GLU A 35 7.10 -10.97 -2.47
N ILE A 36 7.93 -11.10 -1.45
CA ILE A 36 7.59 -10.83 -0.07
C ILE A 36 8.63 -9.90 0.53
N PHE A 37 8.16 -8.83 1.18
CA PHE A 37 8.99 -7.87 1.89
C PHE A 37 9.01 -8.17 3.39
N PHE A 38 10.13 -7.87 4.02
CA PHE A 38 10.39 -8.06 5.44
C PHE A 38 10.93 -6.78 6.07
N GLY A 39 10.45 -6.48 7.26
CA GLY A 39 10.95 -5.38 8.08
C GLY A 39 12.29 -5.69 8.73
N ALA A 40 12.92 -4.67 9.31
CA ALA A 40 14.27 -4.71 9.88
C ALA A 40 14.51 -5.78 10.99
N LYS A 41 13.46 -6.39 11.53
CA LYS A 41 13.58 -7.36 12.64
C LYS A 41 12.88 -8.69 12.36
N GLU A 42 12.34 -8.88 11.17
CA GLU A 42 11.51 -10.05 10.88
C GLU A 42 12.33 -11.27 10.48
N ILE A 43 13.46 -11.08 9.80
CA ILE A 43 14.41 -12.15 9.47
C ILE A 43 15.79 -11.76 9.97
N VAL A 44 16.30 -12.48 10.96
CA VAL A 44 17.58 -12.18 11.64
C VAL A 44 18.60 -13.32 11.49
N SER A 45 18.17 -14.53 11.08
CA SER A 45 19.05 -15.71 11.01
C SER A 45 18.68 -16.64 9.85
N SER A 46 19.59 -17.55 9.46
CA SER A 46 19.32 -18.61 8.49
C SER A 46 18.18 -19.54 8.97
N GLU A 47 18.08 -19.81 10.26
CA GLU A 47 17.00 -20.59 10.86
C GLU A 47 15.62 -19.93 10.61
N SER A 48 15.54 -18.61 10.73
CA SER A 48 14.30 -17.86 10.42
C SER A 48 13.92 -18.01 8.96
N ILE A 49 14.90 -18.03 8.06
CA ILE A 49 14.67 -18.24 6.62
C ILE A 49 14.17 -19.66 6.36
N VAL A 50 14.77 -20.67 6.96
CA VAL A 50 14.34 -22.08 6.82
C VAL A 50 12.90 -22.24 7.28
N THR A 51 12.58 -21.73 8.48
CA THR A 51 11.22 -21.76 9.03
C THR A 51 10.23 -21.09 8.08
N PHE A 52 10.57 -19.92 7.58
CA PHE A 52 9.75 -19.18 6.64
C PHE A 52 9.53 -19.95 5.31
N LEU A 53 10.58 -20.59 4.76
CA LEU A 53 10.45 -21.41 3.55
C LEU A 53 9.55 -22.63 3.78
N ILE A 54 9.67 -23.28 4.93
CA ILE A 54 8.78 -24.39 5.33
C ILE A 54 7.33 -23.93 5.34
N ASP A 55 7.03 -22.82 6.02
CA ASP A 55 5.65 -22.28 6.13
C ASP A 55 5.11 -21.84 4.77
N PHE A 56 5.97 -21.24 3.93
CA PHE A 56 5.62 -20.87 2.57
C PHE A 56 5.17 -22.10 1.76
N TYR A 57 5.95 -23.19 1.77
CA TYR A 57 5.61 -24.38 1.00
C TYR A 57 4.45 -25.20 1.61
N LYS A 58 4.25 -25.19 2.92
CA LYS A 58 3.08 -25.82 3.56
C LYS A 58 1.75 -25.27 3.04
N SER A 59 1.72 -24.00 2.69
CA SER A 59 0.52 -23.36 2.12
C SER A 59 0.27 -23.73 0.65
N ARG A 60 1.19 -24.47 0.00
CA ARG A 60 1.17 -24.78 -1.43
C ARG A 60 0.75 -26.23 -1.69
N GLN A 61 -0.02 -26.42 -2.77
CA GLN A 61 -0.44 -27.76 -3.21
C GLN A 61 0.59 -28.44 -4.12
N PHE A 62 1.53 -27.67 -4.65
CA PHE A 62 2.54 -28.12 -5.59
C PHE A 62 3.93 -27.77 -5.10
N VAL A 63 4.85 -28.75 -5.18
CA VAL A 63 6.28 -28.56 -4.95
C VAL A 63 7.07 -29.00 -6.20
N PRO A 64 8.09 -28.24 -6.62
CA PRO A 64 8.88 -28.54 -7.82
C PRO A 64 9.85 -29.68 -7.57
N LYS A 65 10.51 -30.17 -8.64
CA LYS A 65 11.60 -31.14 -8.51
C LYS A 65 12.86 -30.55 -7.92
N GLU A 66 13.11 -29.27 -8.19
CA GLU A 66 14.29 -28.55 -7.70
C GLU A 66 13.91 -27.18 -7.14
N ILE A 67 14.65 -26.75 -6.11
CA ILE A 67 14.60 -25.38 -5.59
C ILE A 67 16.01 -24.85 -5.62
N TRP A 68 16.22 -23.73 -6.32
CA TRP A 68 17.53 -23.08 -6.42
C TRP A 68 17.52 -21.80 -5.59
N ILE A 69 18.38 -21.77 -4.56
CA ILE A 69 18.42 -20.64 -3.61
C ILE A 69 19.75 -19.90 -3.78
N ASP A 70 19.71 -18.61 -4.04
CA ASP A 70 20.88 -17.75 -4.04
C ASP A 70 21.05 -17.06 -2.68
N TYR A 71 21.29 -17.87 -1.69
CA TYR A 71 21.58 -17.44 -0.32
C TYR A 71 22.52 -18.45 0.33
N SER A 72 23.46 -17.97 1.16
CA SER A 72 24.37 -18.87 1.88
C SER A 72 23.61 -19.61 2.96
N MET A 73 23.57 -20.92 2.87
CA MET A 73 22.91 -21.81 3.84
C MET A 73 23.89 -22.88 4.30
N GLU A 74 23.79 -23.28 5.54
CA GLU A 74 24.55 -24.41 6.07
C GLU A 74 24.00 -25.73 5.51
N SER A 75 24.83 -26.78 5.50
CA SER A 75 24.41 -28.09 4.98
C SER A 75 23.24 -28.68 5.77
N GLU A 76 23.20 -28.47 7.06
CA GLU A 76 22.14 -28.90 7.98
C GLU A 76 20.78 -28.28 7.63
N ASP A 77 20.77 -27.00 7.25
CA ASP A 77 19.56 -26.28 6.83
C ASP A 77 19.01 -26.84 5.50
N ILE A 78 19.89 -27.13 4.56
CA ILE A 78 19.53 -27.75 3.27
C ILE A 78 18.96 -29.16 3.50
N ASP A 79 19.60 -29.94 4.36
CA ASP A 79 19.15 -31.29 4.71
C ASP A 79 17.79 -31.28 5.43
N LEU A 80 17.56 -30.26 6.27
CA LEU A 80 16.27 -30.06 6.94
C LEU A 80 15.15 -29.77 5.92
N LEU A 81 15.40 -28.87 4.98
CA LEU A 81 14.43 -28.57 3.90
C LEU A 81 14.17 -29.82 3.02
N ASN A 82 15.21 -30.56 2.63
CA ASN A 82 15.05 -31.77 1.82
C ASN A 82 14.19 -32.82 2.57
N ARG A 83 14.45 -33.04 3.87
CA ARG A 83 13.63 -33.94 4.69
C ARG A 83 12.20 -33.47 4.81
N PHE A 84 11.98 -32.18 5.05
CA PHE A 84 10.64 -31.60 5.12
C PHE A 84 9.80 -31.92 3.86
N PHE A 85 10.37 -31.81 2.66
CA PHE A 85 9.64 -32.11 1.44
C PHE A 85 9.27 -33.58 1.28
N ILE A 86 10.13 -34.48 1.78
CA ILE A 86 9.83 -35.92 1.80
C ILE A 86 8.70 -36.22 2.79
N ASP A 87 8.83 -35.69 4.01
CA ASP A 87 7.91 -36.00 5.12
C ASP A 87 6.49 -35.41 4.86
N GLU A 88 6.43 -34.17 4.37
CA GLU A 88 5.16 -33.46 4.20
C GLU A 88 4.47 -33.82 2.87
N PHE A 89 5.23 -33.96 1.78
CA PHE A 89 4.66 -34.10 0.44
C PHE A 89 4.92 -35.50 -0.19
N GLY A 90 5.69 -36.35 0.45
CA GLY A 90 6.10 -37.65 -0.11
C GLY A 90 6.92 -37.50 -1.40
N LYS A 91 7.58 -36.37 -1.61
CA LYS A 91 8.32 -36.03 -2.84
C LYS A 91 9.77 -35.69 -2.55
N HIS A 92 10.66 -36.19 -3.39
CA HIS A 92 12.05 -35.74 -3.37
C HIS A 92 12.17 -34.41 -4.13
N THR A 93 12.22 -33.31 -3.40
CA THR A 93 12.56 -31.99 -3.93
C THR A 93 14.02 -31.70 -3.59
N ASN A 94 14.83 -31.41 -4.59
CA ASN A 94 16.25 -31.17 -4.39
C ASN A 94 16.51 -29.67 -4.17
N VAL A 95 16.82 -29.29 -2.94
CA VAL A 95 17.21 -27.91 -2.59
C VAL A 95 18.68 -27.73 -2.87
N VAL A 96 19.04 -26.75 -3.69
CA VAL A 96 20.40 -26.51 -4.17
C VAL A 96 20.76 -25.02 -4.00
N VAL A 97 21.96 -24.77 -3.48
CA VAL A 97 22.62 -23.45 -3.54
C VAL A 97 23.62 -23.49 -4.72
N PRO A 98 23.24 -23.02 -5.92
CA PRO A 98 24.07 -23.17 -7.10
C PRO A 98 25.28 -22.26 -7.05
N LYS A 99 26.47 -22.79 -7.35
CA LYS A 99 27.75 -22.04 -7.32
C LYS A 99 28.18 -21.55 -8.69
N ILE A 100 27.83 -22.26 -9.76
CA ILE A 100 28.28 -21.97 -11.14
C ILE A 100 27.18 -22.33 -12.15
N GLY A 101 27.33 -21.85 -13.38
CA GLY A 101 26.48 -22.22 -14.52
C GLY A 101 25.14 -21.46 -14.57
N GLU A 102 24.20 -21.99 -15.37
CA GLU A 102 22.95 -21.34 -15.65
C GLU A 102 22.05 -21.24 -14.42
N LYS A 103 22.02 -22.26 -13.55
CA LYS A 103 21.28 -22.24 -12.29
C LYS A 103 21.73 -21.08 -11.40
N LYS A 104 23.07 -20.87 -11.28
CA LYS A 104 23.62 -19.73 -10.52
C LYS A 104 23.22 -18.41 -11.13
N ARG A 105 23.34 -18.28 -12.46
CA ARG A 105 22.97 -17.06 -13.16
C ARG A 105 21.49 -16.66 -12.90
N LEU A 106 20.58 -17.62 -12.99
CA LEU A 106 19.15 -17.38 -12.76
C LEU A 106 18.84 -17.07 -11.29
N ALA A 107 19.47 -17.80 -10.37
CA ALA A 107 19.32 -17.55 -8.94
C ALA A 107 19.87 -16.16 -8.54
N SER A 108 21.02 -15.77 -9.08
CA SER A 108 21.58 -14.43 -8.86
C SER A 108 20.73 -13.32 -9.49
N GLN A 109 20.04 -13.60 -10.60
CA GLN A 109 19.10 -12.67 -11.18
C GLN A 109 17.87 -12.47 -10.27
N ALA A 110 17.37 -13.54 -9.62
CA ALA A 110 16.31 -13.43 -8.63
C ALA A 110 16.76 -12.58 -7.42
N THR A 111 17.98 -12.75 -6.93
CA THR A 111 18.59 -11.92 -5.87
C THR A 111 18.72 -10.45 -6.30
N ALA A 112 19.16 -10.19 -7.53
CA ALA A 112 19.22 -8.83 -8.05
C ALA A 112 17.83 -8.18 -8.11
N ASN A 113 16.80 -8.93 -8.51
CA ASN A 113 15.41 -8.48 -8.47
C ASN A 113 14.96 -8.16 -7.04
N ALA A 114 15.27 -9.03 -6.07
CA ALA A 114 14.94 -8.79 -4.66
C ALA A 114 15.57 -7.47 -4.16
N LYS A 115 16.83 -7.24 -4.47
CA LYS A 115 17.54 -6.01 -4.13
C LYS A 115 16.92 -4.78 -4.79
N GLU A 116 16.64 -4.85 -6.08
CA GLU A 116 16.00 -3.74 -6.81
C GLU A 116 14.62 -3.39 -6.24
N ASN A 117 13.83 -4.40 -5.90
CA ASN A 117 12.52 -4.25 -5.29
C ASN A 117 12.60 -3.51 -3.94
N VAL A 118 13.53 -3.90 -3.07
CA VAL A 118 13.78 -3.21 -1.78
C VAL A 118 14.17 -1.75 -2.02
N MET A 119 15.08 -1.48 -2.95
CA MET A 119 15.53 -0.12 -3.23
C MET A 119 14.40 0.73 -3.85
N ARG A 120 13.54 0.14 -4.67
CA ARG A 120 12.36 0.81 -5.22
C ARG A 120 11.35 1.13 -4.14
N ASP A 121 11.00 0.17 -3.27
CA ASP A 121 10.04 0.38 -2.17
C ASP A 121 10.53 1.47 -1.20
N ARG A 122 11.83 1.50 -0.88
CA ARG A 122 12.41 2.55 -0.03
C ARG A 122 12.32 3.93 -0.67
N ARG A 123 12.70 4.07 -1.93
CA ARG A 123 12.57 5.34 -2.66
C ARG A 123 11.13 5.81 -2.72
N GLU A 124 10.18 4.90 -2.92
CA GLU A 124 8.75 5.25 -2.89
C GLU A 124 8.31 5.71 -1.49
N LYS A 125 8.75 5.03 -0.43
CA LYS A 125 8.45 5.42 0.96
C LYS A 125 9.04 6.78 1.31
N GLU A 126 10.28 7.05 0.94
CA GLU A 126 10.93 8.35 1.12
C GLU A 126 10.19 9.45 0.38
N LYS A 127 9.87 9.23 -0.90
CA LYS A 127 9.09 10.18 -1.71
C LYS A 127 7.71 10.45 -1.10
N ASN A 128 7.01 9.41 -0.66
CA ASN A 128 5.70 9.55 -0.05
C ASN A 128 5.78 10.26 1.31
N GLY A 129 6.79 9.96 2.13
CA GLY A 129 7.03 10.64 3.40
C GLY A 129 7.33 12.12 3.20
N PHE A 130 8.16 12.46 2.22
CA PHE A 130 8.42 13.85 1.85
C PHE A 130 7.12 14.55 1.39
N PHE A 131 6.35 13.93 0.49
CA PHE A 131 5.07 14.47 0.05
C PHE A 131 4.10 14.72 1.21
N LEU A 132 3.91 13.75 2.11
CA LEU A 132 3.02 13.90 3.26
C LEU A 132 3.47 15.01 4.20
N SER A 133 4.79 15.13 4.43
CA SER A 133 5.36 16.20 5.24
C SER A 133 5.06 17.58 4.64
N GLU A 134 5.36 17.75 3.35
CA GLU A 134 5.10 19.01 2.66
C GLU A 134 3.59 19.32 2.58
N PHE A 135 2.78 18.31 2.31
CA PHE A 135 1.32 18.45 2.27
C PHE A 135 0.75 18.85 3.65
N SER A 136 1.24 18.24 4.72
CA SER A 136 0.81 18.57 6.09
C SER A 136 1.24 19.97 6.52
N LYS A 137 2.46 20.39 6.18
CA LYS A 137 2.93 21.78 6.37
C LYS A 137 2.06 22.77 5.61
N LEU A 138 1.75 22.43 4.37
CA LEU A 138 0.90 23.16 3.47
C LEU A 138 -0.45 23.47 4.11
N LEU A 139 -1.09 22.48 4.68
CA LEU A 139 -2.37 22.58 5.35
C LEU A 139 -2.25 23.14 6.77
N ASN A 140 -1.03 23.49 7.21
CA ASN A 140 -0.72 23.93 8.57
C ASN A 140 -1.25 22.97 9.64
N LEU A 141 -1.07 21.65 9.38
CA LEU A 141 -1.35 20.61 10.36
C LEU A 141 -0.22 20.53 11.37
N GLY A 142 -0.54 20.29 12.64
CA GLY A 142 0.47 20.17 13.70
C GLY A 142 1.37 18.93 13.56
N GLU A 143 0.86 17.90 12.88
CA GLU A 143 1.53 16.62 12.66
C GLU A 143 1.38 16.15 11.20
N ILE A 144 2.17 15.14 10.82
CA ILE A 144 2.08 14.55 9.47
C ILE A 144 0.81 13.70 9.39
N ALA A 145 -0.03 13.98 8.39
CA ALA A 145 -1.23 13.20 8.12
C ALA A 145 -0.87 11.90 7.40
N ASN A 146 -0.66 10.82 8.14
CA ASN A 146 -0.32 9.51 7.58
C ASN A 146 -1.55 8.77 7.04
N ARG A 147 -2.72 8.95 7.69
CA ARG A 147 -3.99 8.41 7.24
C ARG A 147 -4.91 9.53 6.79
N ILE A 148 -5.23 9.57 5.51
CA ILE A 148 -6.12 10.56 4.90
C ILE A 148 -7.34 9.84 4.34
N GLU A 149 -8.55 10.30 4.68
CA GLU A 149 -9.79 9.82 4.10
C GLU A 149 -10.40 10.90 3.21
N ALA A 150 -10.73 10.55 1.97
CA ALA A 150 -11.41 11.48 1.08
C ALA A 150 -12.80 10.96 0.70
N TYR A 151 -13.77 11.86 0.66
CA TYR A 151 -15.18 11.56 0.47
C TYR A 151 -15.76 12.28 -0.74
N ASP A 152 -16.56 11.56 -1.50
CA ASP A 152 -17.33 12.05 -2.64
C ASP A 152 -18.77 11.56 -2.53
N ILE A 153 -19.75 12.43 -2.84
CA ILE A 153 -21.16 12.06 -2.94
C ILE A 153 -21.53 11.92 -4.41
N SER A 154 -21.99 10.74 -4.77
CA SER A 154 -22.40 10.41 -6.13
C SER A 154 -23.88 10.06 -6.18
N ASN A 155 -24.62 10.72 -7.05
CA ASN A 155 -26.03 10.51 -7.31
C ASN A 155 -26.19 9.69 -8.59
N SER A 156 -26.71 8.47 -8.49
CA SER A 156 -27.04 7.62 -9.66
C SER A 156 -28.55 7.59 -9.87
N GLY A 157 -29.09 8.67 -10.46
CA GLY A 157 -30.54 8.85 -10.65
C GLY A 157 -31.27 9.25 -9.37
N ASP A 158 -32.60 9.24 -9.41
CA ASP A 158 -33.44 9.77 -8.31
C ASP A 158 -33.52 8.86 -7.07
N GLU A 159 -33.03 7.63 -7.12
CA GLU A 159 -33.25 6.63 -6.05
C GLU A 159 -32.01 6.15 -5.32
N HIS A 160 -30.79 6.41 -5.84
CA HIS A 160 -29.57 5.83 -5.25
C HIS A 160 -28.47 6.87 -5.04
N ILE A 161 -28.37 7.33 -3.81
CA ILE A 161 -27.28 8.20 -3.37
C ILE A 161 -26.23 7.36 -2.67
N THR A 162 -24.99 7.51 -3.07
CA THR A 162 -23.87 6.82 -2.44
C THR A 162 -22.77 7.81 -2.04
N ALA A 163 -22.20 7.60 -0.86
CA ALA A 163 -20.95 8.26 -0.48
C ALA A 163 -19.79 7.27 -0.62
N SER A 164 -18.79 7.66 -1.37
CA SER A 164 -17.55 6.89 -1.54
C SER A 164 -16.47 7.43 -0.63
N MET A 165 -15.77 6.54 0.07
CA MET A 165 -14.61 6.84 0.90
C MET A 165 -13.38 6.16 0.34
N ILE A 166 -12.39 6.92 -0.05
CA ILE A 166 -11.07 6.43 -0.39
C ILE A 166 -10.09 6.72 0.75
N VAL A 167 -9.10 5.86 0.90
CA VAL A 167 -8.14 5.94 2.01
C VAL A 167 -6.72 5.93 1.47
N LEU A 168 -5.95 6.91 1.93
CA LEU A 168 -4.50 6.98 1.76
C LEU A 168 -3.85 6.64 3.10
N CYS A 169 -2.91 5.71 3.11
CA CYS A 169 -2.07 5.40 4.26
C CYS A 169 -0.60 5.51 3.84
N ASP A 170 0.19 6.27 4.60
CA ASP A 170 1.62 6.47 4.33
C ASP A 170 1.91 6.88 2.87
N GLY A 171 1.05 7.74 2.32
CA GLY A 171 1.15 8.23 0.94
C GLY A 171 0.76 7.22 -0.15
N LYS A 172 0.22 6.04 0.20
CA LYS A 172 -0.25 5.03 -0.75
C LYS A 172 -1.75 4.81 -0.64
N PHE A 173 -2.42 4.65 -1.77
CA PHE A 173 -3.84 4.30 -1.81
C PHE A 173 -4.08 2.90 -1.23
N SER A 174 -4.83 2.82 -0.14
CA SER A 174 -5.17 1.57 0.56
C SER A 174 -6.53 1.05 0.12
N ARG A 175 -6.59 0.40 -1.05
CA ARG A 175 -7.84 -0.06 -1.68
C ARG A 175 -8.68 -0.97 -0.79
N GLY A 176 -8.07 -1.83 0.02
CA GLY A 176 -8.76 -2.71 0.97
C GLY A 176 -9.54 -1.95 2.05
N LYS A 177 -9.18 -0.68 2.30
CA LYS A 177 -9.83 0.20 3.28
C LYS A 177 -10.89 1.11 2.65
N TYR A 178 -11.11 1.07 1.34
CA TYR A 178 -12.17 1.85 0.68
C TYR A 178 -13.54 1.38 1.12
N ARG A 179 -14.47 2.31 1.26
CA ARG A 179 -15.86 1.99 1.63
C ARG A 179 -16.84 2.78 0.77
N THR A 180 -18.00 2.19 0.59
CA THR A 180 -19.15 2.85 -0.03
C THR A 180 -20.31 2.79 0.96
N PHE A 181 -20.92 3.93 1.20
CA PHE A 181 -22.08 4.07 2.07
C PHE A 181 -23.32 4.32 1.19
N ASN A 182 -24.24 3.36 1.16
CA ASN A 182 -25.56 3.60 0.57
C ASN A 182 -26.34 4.48 1.52
N ILE A 183 -26.69 5.69 1.08
CA ILE A 183 -27.41 6.68 1.89
C ILE A 183 -28.89 6.30 1.98
N LYS A 184 -29.46 6.42 3.17
CA LYS A 184 -30.83 5.97 3.47
C LYS A 184 -31.72 7.07 3.99
N SER A 185 -31.16 8.12 4.56
CA SER A 185 -31.90 9.14 5.32
C SER A 185 -32.40 10.31 4.47
N THR A 186 -31.90 10.45 3.24
CA THR A 186 -32.25 11.59 2.38
C THR A 186 -33.11 11.14 1.22
N LEU A 187 -34.23 11.85 1.02
CA LEU A 187 -35.05 11.74 -0.17
C LEU A 187 -34.73 12.92 -1.09
N GLY A 188 -34.24 12.63 -2.30
CA GLY A 188 -33.82 13.65 -3.27
C GLY A 188 -32.34 14.06 -3.17
N GLN A 189 -31.99 15.12 -3.90
CA GLN A 189 -30.61 15.65 -3.95
C GLN A 189 -30.29 16.50 -2.71
N ASP A 190 -30.02 15.83 -1.59
CA ASP A 190 -29.49 16.48 -0.38
C ASP A 190 -28.08 15.99 -0.10
N ASP A 191 -27.08 16.62 -0.72
CA ASP A 191 -25.67 16.30 -0.57
C ASP A 191 -25.17 16.55 0.87
N TYR A 192 -25.77 17.51 1.59
CA TYR A 192 -25.40 17.80 2.98
C TYR A 192 -25.86 16.70 3.93
N GLY A 193 -27.12 16.28 3.82
CA GLY A 193 -27.67 15.17 4.60
C GLY A 193 -26.95 13.86 4.28
N SER A 194 -26.65 13.63 3.01
CA SER A 194 -25.91 12.46 2.55
C SER A 194 -24.50 12.40 3.13
N MET A 195 -23.77 13.52 3.11
CA MET A 195 -22.46 13.63 3.71
C MET A 195 -22.51 13.42 5.24
N ARG A 196 -23.51 14.03 5.91
CA ARG A 196 -23.75 13.84 7.33
C ARG A 196 -23.90 12.36 7.68
N GLU A 197 -24.81 11.65 7.02
CA GLU A 197 -25.05 10.23 7.25
C GLU A 197 -23.78 9.41 7.04
N ALA A 198 -23.03 9.65 5.97
CA ALA A 198 -21.79 8.92 5.67
C ALA A 198 -20.77 9.07 6.81
N ILE A 199 -20.53 10.30 7.27
CA ILE A 199 -19.57 10.58 8.35
C ILE A 199 -20.06 10.02 9.70
N GLU A 200 -21.34 10.14 10.03
CA GLU A 200 -21.91 9.56 11.26
C GLU A 200 -21.72 8.04 11.30
N ARG A 201 -22.00 7.37 10.19
CA ARG A 201 -21.79 5.91 10.06
C ARG A 201 -20.32 5.56 10.14
N ARG A 202 -19.45 6.33 9.47
CA ARG A 202 -17.99 6.13 9.56
C ARG A 202 -17.50 6.21 11.01
N LEU A 203 -17.93 7.23 11.77
CA LEU A 203 -17.50 7.44 13.14
C LEU A 203 -18.13 6.47 14.14
N SER A 204 -19.19 5.76 13.77
CA SER A 204 -19.81 4.73 14.62
C SER A 204 -19.01 3.42 14.66
N HIS A 205 -18.14 3.16 13.67
CA HIS A 205 -17.27 2.02 13.63
C HIS A 205 -16.04 2.22 14.52
N LYS A 206 -15.76 1.24 15.40
CA LYS A 206 -14.65 1.27 16.36
C LYS A 206 -13.71 0.06 16.24
N GLU A 207 -13.90 -0.77 15.22
CA GLU A 207 -13.07 -1.94 14.97
C GLU A 207 -11.67 -1.51 14.55
N LYS A 208 -10.69 -2.41 14.72
CA LYS A 208 -9.27 -2.16 14.47
C LYS A 208 -8.96 -1.61 13.06
N ASP A 209 -9.77 -1.98 12.06
CA ASP A 209 -9.58 -1.50 10.68
C ASP A 209 -10.18 -0.10 10.41
N TRP A 210 -10.86 0.48 11.42
CA TRP A 210 -11.55 1.76 11.34
C TRP A 210 -10.90 2.85 12.21
N GLU A 211 -9.57 2.83 12.33
CA GLU A 211 -8.81 3.90 12.97
C GLU A 211 -9.22 5.26 12.38
N TYR A 212 -9.30 6.29 13.23
CA TYR A 212 -9.64 7.63 12.76
C TYR A 212 -8.54 8.15 11.83
N PRO A 213 -8.92 8.92 10.78
CA PRO A 213 -7.95 9.56 9.93
C PRO A 213 -7.32 10.79 10.62
N ASP A 214 -6.12 11.13 10.19
CA ASP A 214 -5.43 12.36 10.59
C ASP A 214 -5.96 13.58 9.82
N LEU A 215 -6.63 13.33 8.68
CA LEU A 215 -7.16 14.35 7.79
C LEU A 215 -8.37 13.81 7.01
N ILE A 216 -9.41 14.63 6.89
CA ILE A 216 -10.56 14.39 6.00
C ILE A 216 -10.53 15.40 4.85
N LEU A 217 -10.65 14.89 3.63
CA LEU A 217 -10.83 15.66 2.41
C LEU A 217 -12.25 15.45 1.89
N ILE A 218 -12.94 16.53 1.53
CA ILE A 218 -14.29 16.48 0.97
C ILE A 218 -14.24 16.97 -0.46
N ASP A 219 -14.72 16.15 -1.39
CA ASP A 219 -14.94 16.58 -2.78
C ASP A 219 -16.19 17.44 -2.83
N GLY A 220 -16.02 18.71 -2.44
CA GLY A 220 -17.15 19.63 -2.33
C GLY A 220 -16.80 20.96 -1.67
N GLY A 221 -17.79 21.83 -1.68
CA GLY A 221 -17.67 23.20 -1.21
C GLY A 221 -17.73 23.36 0.31
N GLN A 222 -17.65 24.61 0.74
CA GLN A 222 -17.63 25.01 2.16
C GLN A 222 -18.82 24.48 2.96
N GLY A 223 -20.01 24.36 2.35
CA GLY A 223 -21.20 23.84 3.04
C GLY A 223 -21.02 22.38 3.49
N GLN A 224 -20.49 21.52 2.61
CA GLN A 224 -20.19 20.13 2.95
C GLN A 224 -19.09 20.02 4.01
N VAL A 225 -18.04 20.85 3.92
CA VAL A 225 -17.00 20.94 4.95
C VAL A 225 -17.59 21.32 6.32
N ASN A 226 -18.52 22.30 6.36
CA ASN A 226 -19.17 22.72 7.59
C ASN A 226 -20.06 21.63 8.17
N THR A 227 -20.75 20.86 7.32
CA THR A 227 -21.55 19.71 7.73
C THR A 227 -20.69 18.65 8.41
N VAL A 228 -19.54 18.29 7.83
CA VAL A 228 -18.61 17.32 8.42
C VAL A 228 -18.06 17.82 9.75
N LYS A 229 -17.63 19.09 9.81
CA LYS A 229 -17.17 19.71 11.07
C LYS A 229 -18.23 19.69 12.16
N SER A 230 -19.52 19.91 11.83
CA SER A 230 -20.62 19.82 12.79
C SER A 230 -20.73 18.41 13.37
N VAL A 231 -20.71 17.40 12.52
CA VAL A 231 -20.77 15.98 12.96
C VAL A 231 -19.58 15.63 13.86
N LEU A 232 -18.38 16.03 13.49
CA LEU A 232 -17.19 15.79 14.31
C LEU A 232 -17.31 16.44 15.69
N ASN A 233 -17.76 17.69 15.75
CA ASN A 233 -17.98 18.42 17.00
C ASN A 233 -19.06 17.75 17.89
N GLU A 234 -20.18 17.32 17.31
CA GLU A 234 -21.24 16.59 18.01
C GLU A 234 -20.76 15.27 18.62
N LYS A 235 -19.76 14.65 17.99
CA LYS A 235 -19.14 13.38 18.46
C LYS A 235 -17.92 13.60 19.33
N ASN A 236 -17.49 14.86 19.60
CA ASN A 236 -16.27 15.23 20.29
C ASN A 236 -15.00 14.61 19.65
N VAL A 237 -14.95 14.60 18.33
CA VAL A 237 -13.82 14.11 17.52
C VAL A 237 -13.12 15.29 16.86
N TYR A 238 -11.81 15.37 16.99
CA TYR A 238 -10.99 16.46 16.43
C TYR A 238 -10.16 15.96 15.26
N ILE A 239 -10.67 16.14 14.04
CA ILE A 239 -9.99 15.81 12.78
C ILE A 239 -10.05 17.04 11.88
N PRO A 240 -8.93 17.49 11.31
CA PRO A 240 -8.91 18.54 10.30
C PRO A 240 -9.76 18.14 9.07
N VAL A 241 -10.56 19.09 8.55
CA VAL A 241 -11.41 18.87 7.38
C VAL A 241 -11.17 19.97 6.37
N PHE A 242 -10.90 19.58 5.13
CA PHE A 242 -10.70 20.48 4.00
C PHE A 242 -11.61 20.08 2.83
N GLY A 243 -12.11 21.06 2.10
CA GLY A 243 -12.80 20.84 0.83
C GLY A 243 -11.83 20.87 -0.34
N MET A 244 -12.07 20.09 -1.37
CA MET A 244 -11.35 20.13 -2.62
C MET A 244 -12.14 20.93 -3.65
N VAL A 245 -11.52 21.94 -4.25
CA VAL A 245 -12.12 22.76 -5.30
C VAL A 245 -11.69 22.25 -6.66
N LYS A 246 -12.66 22.00 -7.54
CA LYS A 246 -12.41 21.57 -8.91
C LYS A 246 -12.48 22.75 -9.89
N ASN A 247 -11.70 22.69 -10.95
CA ASN A 247 -11.84 23.56 -12.11
C ASN A 247 -12.92 23.04 -13.08
N ASP A 248 -13.19 23.79 -14.13
CA ASP A 248 -14.19 23.44 -15.17
C ASP A 248 -13.89 22.11 -15.89
N LYS A 249 -12.66 21.57 -15.74
CA LYS A 249 -12.24 20.26 -16.25
C LYS A 249 -12.33 19.16 -15.19
N HIS A 250 -13.02 19.38 -14.08
CA HIS A 250 -13.13 18.47 -12.92
C HIS A 250 -11.77 18.05 -12.29
N GLN A 251 -10.74 18.87 -12.45
CA GLN A 251 -9.44 18.65 -11.80
C GLN A 251 -9.37 19.51 -10.54
N THR A 252 -8.80 18.97 -9.47
CA THR A 252 -8.57 19.73 -8.23
C THR A 252 -7.66 20.93 -8.52
N ARG A 253 -8.16 22.13 -8.29
CA ARG A 253 -7.42 23.39 -8.45
C ARG A 253 -7.02 24.02 -7.13
N GLY A 254 -7.65 23.64 -6.05
CA GLY A 254 -7.44 24.25 -4.74
C GLY A 254 -8.11 23.50 -3.61
N ILE A 255 -8.02 24.09 -2.44
CA ILE A 255 -8.62 23.59 -1.22
C ILE A 255 -9.43 24.70 -0.54
N ILE A 256 -10.46 24.31 0.21
CA ILE A 256 -11.26 25.19 1.07
C ILE A 256 -10.95 24.86 2.53
N TYR A 257 -10.58 25.88 3.28
CA TYR A 257 -10.35 25.79 4.72
C TYR A 257 -10.75 27.10 5.42
N ASN A 258 -11.49 26.99 6.52
CA ASN A 258 -11.96 28.13 7.31
C ASN A 258 -12.60 29.24 6.48
N ASN A 259 -13.53 28.87 5.59
CA ASN A 259 -14.26 29.79 4.69
C ASN A 259 -13.38 30.55 3.71
N LYS A 260 -12.20 30.02 3.40
CA LYS A 260 -11.28 30.59 2.40
C LYS A 260 -10.90 29.53 1.39
N GLU A 261 -10.85 29.93 0.15
CA GLU A 261 -10.34 29.11 -0.95
C GLU A 261 -8.85 29.44 -1.15
N TYR A 262 -8.04 28.40 -1.29
CA TYR A 262 -6.59 28.47 -1.60
C TYR A 262 -6.36 27.74 -2.91
N ILE A 263 -5.87 28.45 -3.92
CA ILE A 263 -5.52 27.84 -5.19
C ILE A 263 -4.14 27.21 -5.09
N ILE A 264 -4.02 25.97 -5.57
CA ILE A 264 -2.73 25.29 -5.73
C ILE A 264 -2.20 25.67 -7.10
N ARG A 265 -1.12 26.46 -7.14
CA ARG A 265 -0.40 26.74 -8.39
C ARG A 265 0.76 25.79 -8.54
N TYR A 266 0.86 25.15 -9.68
CA TYR A 266 1.99 24.34 -10.08
C TYR A 266 2.93 25.19 -10.90
N ASP A 267 4.12 25.46 -10.41
CA ASP A 267 5.15 26.13 -11.21
C ASP A 267 5.88 25.09 -12.08
N LEU A 268 5.62 25.13 -13.38
CA LEU A 268 6.20 24.20 -14.35
C LEU A 268 7.68 24.51 -14.69
N GLU A 269 8.23 25.64 -14.23
CA GLU A 269 9.59 26.04 -14.57
C GLU A 269 10.66 25.51 -13.62
N SER A 270 10.30 25.00 -12.46
CA SER A 270 11.25 24.37 -11.55
C SER A 270 11.30 22.87 -11.79
N ASN A 271 12.26 22.47 -12.55
CA ASN A 271 12.67 21.07 -12.65
C ASN A 271 13.05 20.52 -11.26
N LEU A 272 12.43 19.36 -10.93
CA LEU A 272 12.87 18.43 -9.90
C LEU A 272 12.72 18.91 -8.43
N PHE A 273 11.67 18.38 -7.78
CA PHE A 273 11.61 18.18 -6.32
C PHE A 273 12.08 19.38 -5.46
N GLY A 274 11.40 20.48 -5.50
CA GLY A 274 11.80 21.59 -4.64
C GLY A 274 10.83 22.74 -4.70
N ASP A 275 10.38 23.16 -3.54
CA ASP A 275 9.99 24.51 -3.11
C ASP A 275 8.91 25.32 -3.85
N ASN A 276 8.10 24.76 -4.75
CA ASN A 276 7.29 25.56 -5.65
C ASN A 276 5.78 25.29 -5.64
N TYR A 277 5.23 25.03 -4.46
CA TYR A 277 3.80 25.21 -4.24
C TYR A 277 3.57 26.61 -3.64
N GLN A 278 3.11 27.54 -4.47
CA GLN A 278 2.68 28.84 -3.97
C GLN A 278 1.17 28.84 -3.82
N TYR A 279 0.69 29.39 -2.69
CA TYR A 279 -0.73 29.65 -2.45
C TYR A 279 -0.99 31.12 -2.69
N GLU A 280 -2.01 31.39 -3.46
CA GLU A 280 -2.66 32.68 -3.42
C GLU A 280 -3.99 32.53 -2.69
N LYS A 281 -4.19 33.38 -1.71
CA LYS A 281 -5.47 33.62 -1.07
C LYS A 281 -6.29 34.47 -2.04
N ILE A 282 -7.45 33.95 -2.46
CA ILE A 282 -8.47 34.72 -3.19
C ILE A 282 -9.35 35.47 -2.21
#